data_8462f2b9377cc28a6cc907bb91ab0826
#
_entry.id   8462f2b9377cc28a6cc907bb91ab0826
#
_cell.length_a   1.000
_cell.length_b   1.000
_cell.length_c   1.000
_cell.angle_alpha   90.00
_cell.angle_beta   90.00
_cell.angle_gamma   90.00
#
_symmetry.space_group_name_H-M   'P 1'
#
loop_
_entity.id
_entity.type
_entity.pdbx_description
1 polymer ?
#
loop_
_entity_poly.entity_id
_entity_poly.type
_entity_poly.pdbx_seq_one_letter_code
_entity_poly.pdbx_strand_id
1 'polypeptide(L)'
;MRLPLSFYQRKVLEVQQRLEEQRLDALLVLDPVNVWYVSGFFHYPTERPIGVLIPATGAPFICVPKLEEDAVRKCWIEDIRVYFEYPGKIHPVIWMCQQSGARRLGIDNVSYGTFLTAQSAVPELVYTEILAEMRLIKDAEEVQLLEAAGRFADYAVEAGRAATRPGVSELEILHASQDAVMTRMQRELSEIVNTPGGISGGLVYSGERSAFPHGMPSPNRVRAGDVLILSMGASVGGYRCESERTFIVGEPTRRQRELFQVMAEAQEVGSQALRPGVRCCDVNERCLNVIRGAGLENYIKHRMGHGKGLEEHEPPWIEEGDLTELREGMVVSSEPGIYVPGFGGFRHSDTLLIVTDGARSFTRYPKRLEDLIIPA
;
A
#
# COMPACT_ATOMS: atom_id res chain seq x y z
N MET A 1 -1.95 -13.40 -11.13
CA MET A 1 -0.85 -14.00 -10.35
C MET A 1 -1.28 -14.03 -8.89
N ARG A 2 -0.95 -15.11 -8.18
CA ARG A 2 -1.15 -15.25 -6.73
C ARG A 2 0.10 -15.84 -6.07
N LEU A 3 0.19 -15.70 -4.78
CA LEU A 3 1.19 -16.40 -3.97
C LEU A 3 0.92 -17.91 -3.99
N PRO A 4 1.95 -18.76 -3.96
CA PRO A 4 1.78 -20.21 -3.94
C PRO A 4 1.25 -20.68 -2.58
N LEU A 5 0.61 -21.86 -2.56
CA LEU A 5 0.11 -22.47 -1.33
C LEU A 5 1.18 -22.59 -0.24
N SER A 6 2.41 -22.95 -0.63
CA SER A 6 3.55 -23.08 0.30
C SER A 6 3.87 -21.78 1.05
N PHE A 7 3.60 -20.60 0.45
CA PHE A 7 3.77 -19.33 1.13
C PHE A 7 2.84 -19.24 2.35
N TYR A 8 1.54 -19.44 2.16
CA TYR A 8 0.56 -19.34 3.24
C TYR A 8 0.82 -20.34 4.36
N GLN A 9 1.21 -21.57 3.99
CA GLN A 9 1.56 -22.61 4.96
C GLN A 9 2.78 -22.20 5.79
N ARG A 10 3.83 -21.65 5.17
CA ARG A 10 5.00 -21.13 5.92
C ARG A 10 4.61 -19.99 6.85
N LYS A 11 3.78 -19.03 6.38
CA LYS A 11 3.36 -17.91 7.21
C LYS A 11 2.57 -18.36 8.44
N VAL A 12 1.70 -19.36 8.30
CA VAL A 12 1.01 -19.94 9.45
C VAL A 12 1.99 -20.60 10.44
N LEU A 13 2.99 -21.33 9.96
CA LEU A 13 4.03 -21.90 10.83
C LEU A 13 4.85 -20.82 11.55
N GLU A 14 5.20 -19.73 10.88
CA GLU A 14 5.86 -18.59 11.52
C GLU A 14 4.98 -17.94 12.61
N VAL A 15 3.67 -17.80 12.36
CA VAL A 15 2.72 -17.31 13.38
C VAL A 15 2.72 -18.25 14.59
N GLN A 16 2.65 -19.56 14.37
CA GLN A 16 2.65 -20.55 15.46
C GLN A 16 3.91 -20.48 16.33
N GLN A 17 5.08 -20.32 15.73
CA GLN A 17 6.33 -20.11 16.47
C GLN A 17 6.27 -18.86 17.36
N ARG A 18 5.78 -17.73 16.82
CA ARG A 18 5.64 -16.49 17.58
C ARG A 18 4.58 -16.57 18.67
N LEU A 19 3.51 -17.36 18.47
CA LEU A 19 2.50 -17.62 19.50
C LEU A 19 3.11 -18.36 20.68
N GLU A 20 3.97 -19.36 20.42
CA GLU A 20 4.70 -20.10 21.46
C GLU A 20 5.61 -19.16 22.25
N GLU A 21 6.40 -18.32 21.57
CA GLU A 21 7.27 -17.31 22.20
C GLU A 21 6.50 -16.34 23.11
N GLN A 22 5.30 -15.92 22.68
CA GLN A 22 4.43 -15.02 23.44
C GLN A 22 3.50 -15.74 24.42
N ARG A 23 3.55 -17.07 24.47
CA ARG A 23 2.70 -17.93 25.31
C ARG A 23 1.21 -17.70 25.05
N LEU A 24 0.83 -17.53 23.79
CA LEU A 24 -0.56 -17.42 23.34
C LEU A 24 -1.06 -18.79 22.90
N ASP A 25 -2.30 -19.13 23.24
CA ASP A 25 -2.91 -20.41 22.83
C ASP A 25 -3.32 -20.41 21.36
N ALA A 26 -3.72 -19.23 20.84
CA ALA A 26 -4.13 -19.03 19.46
C ALA A 26 -4.07 -17.54 19.09
N LEU A 27 -4.13 -17.25 17.77
CA LEU A 27 -4.35 -15.91 17.22
C LEU A 27 -5.68 -15.88 16.45
N LEU A 28 -6.54 -14.94 16.78
CA LEU A 28 -7.71 -14.58 15.99
C LEU A 28 -7.33 -13.40 15.08
N VAL A 29 -7.26 -13.66 13.78
CA VAL A 29 -6.96 -12.69 12.73
C VAL A 29 -8.28 -12.16 12.18
N LEU A 30 -8.55 -10.87 12.35
CA LEU A 30 -9.77 -10.21 11.89
C LEU A 30 -9.51 -9.02 10.95
N ASP A 31 -8.31 -8.46 10.94
CA ASP A 31 -7.93 -7.46 9.95
C ASP A 31 -7.99 -8.07 8.55
N PRO A 32 -8.78 -7.49 7.61
CA PRO A 32 -8.97 -8.08 6.29
C PRO A 32 -7.67 -8.33 5.52
N VAL A 33 -6.70 -7.44 5.66
CA VAL A 33 -5.40 -7.56 4.96
C VAL A 33 -4.59 -8.71 5.56
N ASN A 34 -4.63 -8.87 6.86
CA ASN A 34 -3.99 -9.99 7.54
C ASN A 34 -4.70 -11.32 7.24
N VAL A 35 -6.05 -11.32 7.11
CA VAL A 35 -6.80 -12.49 6.61
C VAL A 35 -6.32 -12.89 5.23
N TRP A 36 -6.17 -11.93 4.29
CA TRP A 36 -5.62 -12.23 2.96
C TRP A 36 -4.21 -12.80 3.03
N TYR A 37 -3.36 -12.21 3.88
CA TYR A 37 -1.95 -12.60 4.05
C TYR A 37 -1.75 -14.03 4.52
N VAL A 38 -2.60 -14.53 5.42
CA VAL A 38 -2.46 -15.90 5.97
C VAL A 38 -3.32 -16.94 5.24
N SER A 39 -4.39 -16.53 4.55
CA SER A 39 -5.36 -17.45 3.93
C SER A 39 -5.35 -17.45 2.41
N GLY A 40 -4.95 -16.35 1.77
CA GLY A 40 -5.14 -16.16 0.33
C GLY A 40 -6.60 -15.96 -0.07
N PHE A 41 -7.51 -15.84 0.90
CA PHE A 41 -8.92 -15.56 0.65
C PHE A 41 -9.16 -14.05 0.57
N PHE A 42 -9.07 -13.51 -0.63
CA PHE A 42 -9.37 -12.11 -0.90
C PHE A 42 -10.88 -11.89 -0.94
N HIS A 43 -11.40 -11.19 0.03
CA HIS A 43 -12.82 -10.86 0.18
C HIS A 43 -13.03 -9.36 0.27
N TYR A 44 -14.25 -8.90 0.05
CA TYR A 44 -14.64 -7.51 0.29
C TYR A 44 -15.06 -7.33 1.75
N PRO A 45 -14.37 -6.50 2.55
CA PRO A 45 -14.73 -6.27 3.94
C PRO A 45 -16.10 -5.61 4.07
N THR A 46 -16.92 -6.14 4.95
CA THR A 46 -18.24 -5.61 5.30
C THR A 46 -18.40 -5.59 6.83
N GLU A 47 -19.60 -5.30 7.32
CA GLU A 47 -19.95 -5.44 8.73
C GLU A 47 -19.93 -6.91 9.23
N ARG A 48 -19.90 -7.89 8.30
CA ARG A 48 -19.81 -9.33 8.60
C ARG A 48 -18.34 -9.74 8.69
N PRO A 49 -17.79 -9.91 9.91
CA PRO A 49 -16.37 -10.21 10.04
C PRO A 49 -16.04 -11.59 9.47
N ILE A 50 -14.92 -11.66 8.76
CA ILE A 50 -14.26 -12.92 8.39
C ILE A 50 -13.02 -13.04 9.26
N GLY A 51 -12.83 -14.20 9.87
CA GLY A 51 -11.70 -14.42 10.77
C GLY A 51 -10.95 -15.70 10.46
N VAL A 52 -9.63 -15.65 10.54
CA VAL A 52 -8.79 -16.85 10.56
C VAL A 52 -8.32 -17.10 11.97
N LEU A 53 -8.49 -18.31 12.46
CA LEU A 53 -8.01 -18.72 13.77
C LEU A 53 -6.83 -19.65 13.60
N ILE A 54 -5.69 -19.22 14.12
CA ILE A 54 -4.43 -19.96 14.06
C ILE A 54 -4.11 -20.42 15.49
N PRO A 55 -4.32 -21.71 15.81
CA PRO A 55 -3.92 -22.25 17.10
C PRO A 55 -2.38 -22.36 17.18
N ALA A 56 -1.80 -22.26 18.37
CA ALA A 56 -0.36 -22.46 18.59
C ALA A 56 0.11 -23.85 18.10
N THR A 57 -0.79 -24.83 18.14
CA THR A 57 -0.53 -26.18 17.61
C THR A 57 -1.75 -26.70 16.86
N GLY A 58 -1.53 -27.33 15.70
CA GLY A 58 -2.60 -27.87 14.86
C GLY A 58 -2.91 -27.04 13.64
N ALA A 59 -3.96 -27.38 12.91
CA ALA A 59 -4.35 -26.71 11.69
C ALA A 59 -5.15 -25.43 11.96
N PRO A 60 -4.98 -24.38 11.14
CA PRO A 60 -5.81 -23.18 11.20
C PRO A 60 -7.23 -23.49 10.70
N PHE A 61 -8.20 -22.66 11.10
CA PHE A 61 -9.53 -22.67 10.52
C PHE A 61 -10.00 -21.26 10.18
N ILE A 62 -10.91 -21.16 9.22
CA ILE A 62 -11.47 -19.89 8.78
C ILE A 62 -12.96 -19.81 9.12
N CYS A 63 -13.36 -18.68 9.68
CA CYS A 63 -14.74 -18.37 10.06
C CYS A 63 -15.33 -17.36 9.09
N VAL A 64 -16.45 -17.71 8.46
CA VAL A 64 -17.08 -16.85 7.45
C VAL A 64 -18.59 -16.73 7.66
N PRO A 65 -19.23 -15.65 7.22
CA PRO A 65 -20.68 -15.59 7.14
C PRO A 65 -21.21 -16.55 6.07
N LYS A 66 -22.45 -16.98 6.22
CA LYS A 66 -23.12 -17.93 5.29
C LYS A 66 -23.04 -17.51 3.82
N LEU A 67 -23.05 -16.21 3.54
CA LEU A 67 -22.94 -15.69 2.18
C LEU A 67 -21.60 -15.99 1.49
N GLU A 68 -20.53 -16.23 2.27
CA GLU A 68 -19.19 -16.52 1.75
C GLU A 68 -18.85 -18.03 1.73
N GLU A 69 -19.75 -18.89 2.18
CA GLU A 69 -19.51 -20.34 2.34
C GLU A 69 -19.00 -21.02 1.06
N ASP A 70 -19.51 -20.63 -0.11
CA ASP A 70 -19.09 -21.23 -1.38
C ASP A 70 -17.79 -20.57 -1.92
N ALA A 71 -17.64 -19.28 -1.73
CA ALA A 71 -16.46 -18.53 -2.19
C ALA A 71 -15.20 -18.96 -1.44
N VAL A 72 -15.30 -19.17 -0.14
CA VAL A 72 -14.17 -19.53 0.72
C VAL A 72 -13.62 -20.94 0.43
N ARG A 73 -14.37 -21.82 -0.23
CA ARG A 73 -13.91 -23.17 -0.63
C ARG A 73 -12.71 -23.17 -1.56
N LYS A 74 -12.39 -22.01 -2.15
CA LYS A 74 -11.15 -21.81 -2.94
C LYS A 74 -9.91 -21.49 -2.08
N CYS A 75 -10.10 -21.27 -0.78
CA CYS A 75 -9.04 -21.08 0.18
C CYS A 75 -8.34 -22.42 0.47
N TRP A 76 -7.07 -22.35 0.87
CA TRP A 76 -6.31 -23.55 1.23
C TRP A 76 -6.65 -24.11 2.61
N ILE A 77 -7.31 -23.33 3.47
CA ILE A 77 -7.72 -23.75 4.80
C ILE A 77 -8.96 -24.64 4.68
N GLU A 78 -8.83 -25.90 5.09
CA GLU A 78 -9.88 -26.93 4.91
C GLU A 78 -11.00 -26.84 5.96
N ASP A 79 -10.68 -26.48 7.21
CA ASP A 79 -11.68 -26.31 8.29
C ASP A 79 -12.38 -24.96 8.13
N ILE A 80 -13.55 -24.99 7.50
CA ILE A 80 -14.40 -23.82 7.25
C ILE A 80 -15.54 -23.84 8.25
N ARG A 81 -15.66 -22.81 9.07
CA ARG A 81 -16.73 -22.65 10.06
C ARG A 81 -17.64 -21.51 9.67
N VAL A 82 -18.93 -21.77 9.60
CA VAL A 82 -19.91 -20.85 9.05
C VAL A 82 -20.86 -20.35 10.14
N TYR A 83 -20.99 -19.02 10.27
CA TYR A 83 -22.06 -18.40 11.02
C TYR A 83 -23.13 -17.83 10.06
N PHE A 84 -24.38 -17.70 10.53
CA PHE A 84 -25.48 -17.37 9.61
C PHE A 84 -25.47 -15.90 9.19
N GLU A 85 -25.48 -14.96 10.16
CA GLU A 85 -25.69 -13.55 9.86
C GLU A 85 -25.12 -12.64 10.99
N TYR A 86 -24.95 -11.36 10.68
CA TYR A 86 -24.57 -10.32 11.60
C TYR A 86 -25.77 -9.42 11.94
N PRO A 87 -25.99 -9.02 13.21
CA PRO A 87 -25.18 -9.34 14.39
C PRO A 87 -25.45 -10.73 15.00
N GLY A 88 -26.44 -11.47 14.48
CA GLY A 88 -26.81 -12.79 14.92
C GLY A 88 -27.39 -12.85 16.35
N LYS A 89 -27.72 -14.07 16.81
CA LYS A 89 -28.10 -14.32 18.22
C LYS A 89 -26.88 -14.24 19.14
N ILE A 90 -25.72 -14.66 18.64
CA ILE A 90 -24.42 -14.50 19.24
C ILE A 90 -23.59 -13.67 18.26
N HIS A 91 -22.98 -12.59 18.75
CA HIS A 91 -22.13 -11.76 17.91
C HIS A 91 -21.03 -12.59 17.28
N PRO A 92 -20.76 -12.50 15.95
CA PRO A 92 -19.81 -13.37 15.25
C PRO A 92 -18.40 -13.38 15.88
N VAL A 93 -17.90 -12.23 16.35
CA VAL A 93 -16.59 -12.15 17.02
C VAL A 93 -16.59 -12.95 18.32
N ILE A 94 -17.67 -12.87 19.13
CA ILE A 94 -17.81 -13.70 20.35
C ILE A 94 -17.81 -15.17 19.99
N TRP A 95 -18.58 -15.55 18.96
CA TRP A 95 -18.65 -16.91 18.49
C TRP A 95 -17.28 -17.42 18.01
N MET A 96 -16.52 -16.62 17.25
CA MET A 96 -15.16 -16.97 16.82
C MET A 96 -14.21 -17.16 18.01
N CYS A 97 -14.27 -16.27 19.00
CA CYS A 97 -13.51 -16.45 20.25
C CYS A 97 -13.85 -17.77 20.97
N GLN A 98 -15.13 -18.13 21.02
CA GLN A 98 -15.57 -19.39 21.61
C GLN A 98 -15.10 -20.61 20.81
N GLN A 99 -15.03 -20.50 19.46
CA GLN A 99 -14.51 -21.56 18.60
C GLN A 99 -13.00 -21.83 18.83
N SER A 100 -12.25 -20.86 19.35
CA SER A 100 -10.82 -21.03 19.62
C SER A 100 -10.52 -22.00 20.75
N GLY A 101 -11.40 -22.07 21.75
CA GLY A 101 -11.13 -22.77 23.00
C GLY A 101 -9.94 -22.21 23.81
N ALA A 102 -9.37 -21.08 23.38
CA ALA A 102 -8.20 -20.47 23.99
C ALA A 102 -8.54 -19.82 25.34
N ARG A 103 -7.62 -19.91 26.27
CA ARG A 103 -7.66 -19.16 27.52
C ARG A 103 -6.96 -17.81 27.37
N ARG A 104 -5.83 -17.81 26.63
CA ARG A 104 -5.03 -16.62 26.30
C ARG A 104 -4.99 -16.47 24.78
N LEU A 105 -5.90 -15.62 24.26
CA LEU A 105 -6.12 -15.42 22.83
C LEU A 105 -5.41 -14.15 22.35
N GLY A 106 -4.56 -14.29 21.34
CA GLY A 106 -4.05 -13.14 20.57
C GLY A 106 -5.12 -12.60 19.64
N ILE A 107 -5.13 -11.30 19.42
CA ILE A 107 -5.95 -10.63 18.39
C ILE A 107 -5.10 -9.59 17.66
N ASP A 108 -5.30 -9.48 16.36
CA ASP A 108 -4.60 -8.51 15.52
C ASP A 108 -5.27 -7.12 15.54
N ASN A 109 -4.95 -6.27 14.56
CA ASN A 109 -5.47 -4.91 14.46
C ASN A 109 -6.98 -4.90 14.20
N VAL A 110 -7.73 -4.43 15.20
CA VAL A 110 -9.19 -4.31 15.14
C VAL A 110 -9.65 -2.99 15.76
N SER A 111 -10.88 -2.57 15.47
CA SER A 111 -11.47 -1.43 16.16
C SER A 111 -11.57 -1.68 17.69
N TYR A 112 -11.51 -0.61 18.47
CA TYR A 112 -11.66 -0.71 19.92
C TYR A 112 -12.98 -1.41 20.34
N GLY A 113 -14.07 -1.15 19.59
CA GLY A 113 -15.35 -1.83 19.84
C GLY A 113 -15.28 -3.35 19.59
N THR A 114 -14.60 -3.76 18.52
CA THR A 114 -14.36 -5.18 18.23
C THR A 114 -13.49 -5.83 19.31
N PHE A 115 -12.45 -5.12 19.76
CA PHE A 115 -11.57 -5.57 20.85
C PHE A 115 -12.37 -5.83 22.13
N LEU A 116 -13.20 -4.87 22.57
CA LEU A 116 -14.05 -5.02 23.77
C LEU A 116 -15.04 -6.19 23.62
N THR A 117 -15.59 -6.37 22.41
CA THR A 117 -16.48 -7.49 22.11
C THR A 117 -15.77 -8.83 22.27
N ALA A 118 -14.57 -8.96 21.70
CA ALA A 118 -13.75 -10.18 21.81
C ALA A 118 -13.31 -10.42 23.27
N GLN A 119 -12.91 -9.37 23.98
CA GLN A 119 -12.48 -9.44 25.38
C GLN A 119 -13.54 -10.03 26.31
N SER A 120 -14.82 -9.77 26.03
CA SER A 120 -15.93 -10.33 26.81
C SER A 120 -16.09 -11.84 26.68
N ALA A 121 -15.45 -12.47 25.71
CA ALA A 121 -15.66 -13.87 25.32
C ALA A 121 -14.52 -14.83 25.72
N VAL A 122 -13.41 -14.31 26.20
CA VAL A 122 -12.21 -15.10 26.58
C VAL A 122 -11.66 -14.64 27.92
N PRO A 123 -11.00 -15.53 28.68
CA PRO A 123 -10.40 -15.17 29.98
C PRO A 123 -9.31 -14.08 29.87
N GLU A 124 -8.47 -14.15 28.82
CA GLU A 124 -7.41 -13.18 28.54
C GLU A 124 -7.32 -12.91 27.04
N LEU A 125 -7.51 -11.65 26.63
CA LEU A 125 -7.32 -11.19 25.26
C LEU A 125 -6.07 -10.31 25.19
N VAL A 126 -5.17 -10.61 24.25
CA VAL A 126 -3.89 -9.91 24.07
C VAL A 126 -3.81 -9.33 22.65
N TYR A 127 -3.69 -8.01 22.53
CA TYR A 127 -3.36 -7.40 21.25
C TYR A 127 -1.94 -7.81 20.83
N THR A 128 -1.74 -8.12 19.54
CA THR A 128 -0.43 -8.51 19.01
C THR A 128 -0.19 -7.96 17.61
N GLU A 129 1.04 -7.59 17.34
CA GLU A 129 1.50 -7.08 16.04
C GLU A 129 2.24 -8.15 15.20
N ILE A 130 2.11 -9.42 15.56
CA ILE A 130 2.80 -10.54 14.89
C ILE A 130 2.71 -10.42 13.37
N LEU A 131 1.52 -10.24 12.82
CA LEU A 131 1.33 -10.17 11.37
C LEU A 131 1.84 -8.87 10.76
N ALA A 132 1.69 -7.74 11.45
CA ALA A 132 2.24 -6.47 11.00
C ALA A 132 3.78 -6.52 10.92
N GLU A 133 4.43 -7.10 11.93
CA GLU A 133 5.89 -7.30 11.93
C GLU A 133 6.35 -8.27 10.83
N MET A 134 5.59 -9.35 10.57
CA MET A 134 5.90 -10.30 9.50
C MET A 134 5.79 -9.66 8.11
N ARG A 135 4.83 -8.75 7.90
CA ARG A 135 4.62 -8.04 6.64
C ARG A 135 5.69 -6.99 6.35
N LEU A 136 6.46 -6.53 7.35
CA LEU A 136 7.56 -5.60 7.13
C LEU A 136 8.59 -6.13 6.14
N ILE A 137 8.95 -7.41 6.23
CA ILE A 137 9.95 -8.06 5.38
C ILE A 137 9.25 -8.92 4.34
N LYS A 138 9.40 -8.56 3.07
CA LYS A 138 8.78 -9.27 1.96
C LYS A 138 9.60 -10.49 1.56
N ASP A 139 8.93 -11.64 1.43
CA ASP A 139 9.51 -12.85 0.85
C ASP A 139 9.74 -12.69 -0.66
N ALA A 140 10.53 -13.56 -1.26
CA ALA A 140 10.84 -13.50 -2.69
C ALA A 140 9.58 -13.56 -3.58
N GLU A 141 8.58 -14.32 -3.17
CA GLU A 141 7.31 -14.44 -3.90
C GLU A 141 6.48 -13.15 -3.83
N GLU A 142 6.50 -12.44 -2.70
CA GLU A 142 5.86 -11.12 -2.53
C GLU A 142 6.58 -10.07 -3.40
N VAL A 143 7.90 -10.11 -3.42
CA VAL A 143 8.73 -9.22 -4.27
C VAL A 143 8.39 -9.39 -5.75
N GLN A 144 8.15 -10.62 -6.23
CA GLN A 144 7.74 -10.86 -7.64
C GLN A 144 6.39 -10.20 -7.97
N LEU A 145 5.43 -10.22 -7.03
CA LEU A 145 4.14 -9.54 -7.23
C LEU A 145 4.31 -8.02 -7.26
N LEU A 146 5.15 -7.49 -6.37
CA LEU A 146 5.48 -6.06 -6.33
C LEU A 146 6.23 -5.60 -7.60
N GLU A 147 7.16 -6.40 -8.13
CA GLU A 147 7.80 -6.10 -9.42
C GLU A 147 6.80 -6.04 -10.57
N ALA A 148 5.86 -6.97 -10.61
CA ALA A 148 4.78 -6.94 -11.59
C ALA A 148 3.88 -5.70 -11.40
N ALA A 149 3.50 -5.37 -10.16
CA ALA A 149 2.71 -4.18 -9.84
C ALA A 149 3.43 -2.89 -10.25
N GLY A 150 4.74 -2.78 -9.99
CA GLY A 150 5.56 -1.62 -10.40
C GLY A 150 5.56 -1.38 -11.90
N ARG A 151 5.65 -2.45 -12.72
CA ARG A 151 5.55 -2.33 -14.19
C ARG A 151 4.18 -1.81 -14.64
N PHE A 152 3.09 -2.23 -13.98
CA PHE A 152 1.76 -1.75 -14.30
C PHE A 152 1.52 -0.32 -13.78
N ALA A 153 2.12 0.06 -12.65
CA ALA A 153 2.09 1.44 -12.15
C ALA A 153 2.80 2.41 -13.13
N ASP A 154 3.98 2.04 -13.63
CA ASP A 154 4.66 2.81 -14.68
C ASP A 154 3.83 2.92 -15.97
N TYR A 155 3.18 1.82 -16.36
CA TYR A 155 2.29 1.83 -17.52
C TYR A 155 1.04 2.70 -17.28
N ALA A 156 0.55 2.79 -16.06
CA ALA A 156 -0.54 3.70 -15.70
C ALA A 156 -0.13 5.17 -15.89
N VAL A 157 1.09 5.53 -15.47
CA VAL A 157 1.66 6.87 -15.71
C VAL A 157 1.78 7.16 -17.20
N GLU A 158 2.30 6.21 -18.00
CA GLU A 158 2.43 6.38 -19.46
C GLU A 158 1.07 6.55 -20.13
N ALA A 159 0.07 5.74 -19.76
CA ALA A 159 -1.28 5.86 -20.32
C ALA A 159 -1.95 7.19 -19.95
N GLY A 160 -1.78 7.64 -18.69
CA GLY A 160 -2.24 8.94 -18.22
C GLY A 160 -1.57 10.09 -18.98
N ARG A 161 -0.25 10.03 -19.18
CA ARG A 161 0.50 10.98 -20.00
C ARG A 161 -0.03 11.02 -21.44
N ALA A 162 -0.22 9.87 -22.06
CA ALA A 162 -0.71 9.77 -23.43
C ALA A 162 -2.12 10.34 -23.62
N ALA A 163 -2.97 10.24 -22.57
CA ALA A 163 -4.32 10.84 -22.58
C ALA A 163 -4.32 12.35 -22.31
N THR A 164 -3.21 12.89 -21.80
CA THR A 164 -3.14 14.30 -21.38
C THR A 164 -2.91 15.25 -22.55
N ARG A 165 -3.77 16.26 -22.67
CA ARG A 165 -3.64 17.43 -23.55
C ARG A 165 -4.50 18.57 -22.99
N PRO A 166 -4.23 19.83 -23.36
CA PRO A 166 -5.11 20.94 -22.98
C PRO A 166 -6.58 20.65 -23.31
N GLY A 167 -7.47 20.97 -22.36
CA GLY A 167 -8.92 20.75 -22.46
C GLY A 167 -9.44 19.42 -21.95
N VAL A 168 -8.59 18.40 -21.72
CA VAL A 168 -8.99 17.13 -21.10
C VAL A 168 -9.11 17.32 -19.58
N SER A 169 -10.09 16.69 -18.95
CA SER A 169 -10.27 16.76 -17.50
C SER A 169 -9.38 15.75 -16.74
N GLU A 170 -9.13 16.03 -15.46
CA GLU A 170 -8.40 15.14 -14.56
C GLU A 170 -9.08 13.75 -14.50
N LEU A 171 -10.42 13.70 -14.49
CA LEU A 171 -11.19 12.44 -14.50
C LEU A 171 -11.03 11.65 -15.81
N GLU A 172 -11.05 12.32 -16.97
CA GLU A 172 -10.84 11.66 -18.26
C GLU A 172 -9.45 11.03 -18.33
N ILE A 173 -8.42 11.71 -17.80
CA ILE A 173 -7.04 11.17 -17.75
C ILE A 173 -6.98 9.95 -16.83
N LEU A 174 -7.58 10.04 -15.64
CA LEU A 174 -7.60 8.92 -14.69
C LEU A 174 -8.29 7.69 -15.30
N HIS A 175 -9.47 7.85 -15.88
CA HIS A 175 -10.21 6.74 -16.49
C HIS A 175 -9.44 6.10 -17.65
N ALA A 176 -8.84 6.91 -18.53
CA ALA A 176 -8.02 6.41 -19.63
C ALA A 176 -6.82 5.57 -19.12
N SER A 177 -6.17 6.01 -18.05
CA SER A 177 -5.10 5.27 -17.40
C SER A 177 -5.58 3.93 -16.83
N GLN A 178 -6.68 3.93 -16.07
CA GLN A 178 -7.26 2.74 -15.47
C GLN A 178 -7.69 1.70 -16.51
N ASP A 179 -8.40 2.14 -17.56
CA ASP A 179 -8.85 1.26 -18.65
C ASP A 179 -7.68 0.62 -19.40
N ALA A 180 -6.63 1.38 -19.65
CA ALA A 180 -5.42 0.88 -20.30
C ALA A 180 -4.73 -0.20 -19.46
N VAL A 181 -4.55 0.04 -18.15
CA VAL A 181 -3.95 -0.92 -17.22
C VAL A 181 -4.80 -2.18 -17.12
N MET A 182 -6.11 -2.04 -16.93
CA MET A 182 -7.02 -3.17 -16.83
C MET A 182 -6.98 -4.03 -18.10
N THR A 183 -7.01 -3.40 -19.27
CA THR A 183 -6.91 -4.09 -20.56
C THR A 183 -5.58 -4.84 -20.69
N ARG A 184 -4.48 -4.24 -20.27
CA ARG A 184 -3.16 -4.85 -20.33
C ARG A 184 -3.02 -6.01 -19.35
N MET A 185 -3.49 -5.85 -18.10
CA MET A 185 -3.49 -6.93 -17.11
C MET A 185 -4.28 -8.15 -17.56
N GLN A 186 -5.46 -7.96 -18.19
CA GLN A 186 -6.27 -9.05 -18.75
C GLN A 186 -5.54 -9.85 -19.84
N ARG A 187 -4.62 -9.23 -20.57
CA ARG A 187 -3.82 -9.89 -21.61
C ARG A 187 -2.59 -10.59 -21.06
N GLU A 188 -1.96 -10.03 -20.03
CA GLU A 188 -0.66 -10.49 -19.53
C GLU A 188 -0.77 -11.44 -18.34
N LEU A 189 -1.85 -11.33 -17.53
CA LEU A 189 -2.02 -12.10 -16.30
C LEU A 189 -3.07 -13.20 -16.47
N SER A 190 -2.72 -14.42 -16.10
CA SER A 190 -3.66 -15.56 -16.09
C SER A 190 -4.77 -15.41 -15.07
N GLU A 191 -4.54 -14.62 -14.02
CA GLU A 191 -5.49 -14.36 -12.95
C GLU A 191 -5.29 -12.94 -12.40
N ILE A 192 -6.39 -12.24 -12.14
CA ILE A 192 -6.41 -10.92 -11.53
C ILE A 192 -7.07 -11.04 -10.16
N VAL A 193 -6.39 -10.59 -9.12
CA VAL A 193 -6.94 -10.46 -7.77
C VAL A 193 -7.43 -9.03 -7.61
N ASN A 194 -8.72 -8.86 -7.40
CA ASN A 194 -9.32 -7.56 -7.10
C ASN A 194 -9.49 -7.41 -5.59
N THR A 195 -9.03 -6.31 -5.06
CA THR A 195 -9.17 -5.92 -3.65
C THR A 195 -9.98 -4.62 -3.54
N PRO A 196 -10.49 -4.23 -2.36
CA PRO A 196 -11.30 -3.02 -2.20
C PRO A 196 -10.67 -1.73 -2.76
N GLY A 197 -9.34 -1.63 -2.76
CA GLY A 197 -8.62 -0.51 -3.39
C GLY A 197 -8.52 -0.59 -4.93
N GLY A 198 -9.12 -1.61 -5.57
CA GLY A 198 -9.04 -1.83 -7.00
C GLY A 198 -7.69 -2.39 -7.47
N ILE A 199 -7.60 -2.69 -8.76
CA ILE A 199 -6.38 -3.23 -9.40
C ILE A 199 -5.50 -2.13 -10.03
N SER A 200 -6.06 -0.96 -10.28
CA SER A 200 -5.36 0.24 -10.73
C SER A 200 -6.15 1.46 -10.30
N GLY A 201 -5.47 2.50 -9.94
CA GLY A 201 -6.07 3.75 -9.49
C GLY A 201 -5.03 4.84 -9.34
N GLY A 202 -5.45 5.95 -8.78
CA GLY A 202 -4.52 7.04 -8.50
C GLY A 202 -5.21 8.38 -8.40
N LEU A 203 -4.37 9.41 -8.37
CA LEU A 203 -4.78 10.80 -8.27
C LEU A 203 -4.23 11.55 -9.48
N VAL A 204 -5.04 12.42 -10.05
CA VAL A 204 -4.67 13.32 -11.15
C VAL A 204 -5.07 14.73 -10.74
N TYR A 205 -4.11 15.63 -10.68
CA TYR A 205 -4.40 17.02 -10.34
C TYR A 205 -3.51 17.98 -11.12
N SER A 206 -4.11 19.04 -11.66
CA SER A 206 -3.45 19.96 -12.56
C SER A 206 -3.57 21.42 -12.11
N GLY A 207 -2.61 22.24 -12.54
CA GLY A 207 -2.53 23.66 -12.21
C GLY A 207 -2.40 23.90 -10.71
N GLU A 208 -3.11 24.89 -10.17
CA GLU A 208 -3.11 25.22 -8.74
C GLU A 208 -3.56 24.07 -7.86
N ARG A 209 -4.39 23.15 -8.39
CA ARG A 209 -4.88 21.98 -7.66
C ARG A 209 -3.77 20.97 -7.35
N SER A 210 -2.70 20.96 -8.14
CA SER A 210 -1.53 20.11 -7.86
C SER A 210 -0.82 20.48 -6.54
N ALA A 211 -1.09 21.67 -5.97
CA ALA A 211 -0.61 22.06 -4.64
C ALA A 211 -1.35 21.40 -3.47
N PHE A 212 -2.35 20.55 -3.73
CA PHE A 212 -3.04 19.75 -2.71
C PHE A 212 -2.53 18.31 -2.78
N PRO A 213 -1.75 17.81 -1.79
CA PRO A 213 -1.10 16.49 -1.85
C PRO A 213 -2.06 15.31 -2.11
N HIS A 214 -3.30 15.40 -1.63
CA HIS A 214 -4.36 14.43 -1.84
C HIS A 214 -5.56 15.04 -2.58
N GLY A 215 -5.29 15.90 -3.57
CA GLY A 215 -6.33 16.48 -4.41
C GLY A 215 -7.05 15.38 -5.20
N MET A 216 -8.35 15.21 -4.94
CA MET A 216 -9.16 14.22 -5.68
C MET A 216 -9.32 14.66 -7.13
N PRO A 217 -9.23 13.74 -8.11
CA PRO A 217 -9.51 14.03 -9.50
C PRO A 217 -10.90 14.67 -9.69
N SER A 218 -11.00 15.63 -10.58
CA SER A 218 -12.20 16.44 -10.73
C SER A 218 -12.48 16.74 -12.23
N PRO A 219 -13.59 17.39 -12.57
CA PRO A 219 -13.84 17.90 -13.91
C PRO A 219 -12.92 19.06 -14.32
N ASN A 220 -11.96 19.48 -13.47
CA ASN A 220 -10.98 20.50 -13.83
C ASN A 220 -10.23 20.10 -15.11
N ARG A 221 -10.10 21.07 -16.04
CA ARG A 221 -9.48 20.81 -17.34
C ARG A 221 -8.05 21.32 -17.36
N VAL A 222 -7.16 20.47 -17.82
CA VAL A 222 -5.75 20.77 -18.04
C VAL A 222 -5.59 21.96 -18.99
N ARG A 223 -4.66 22.85 -18.68
CA ARG A 223 -4.33 24.05 -19.47
C ARG A 223 -2.84 24.06 -19.83
N ALA A 224 -2.50 24.74 -20.91
CA ALA A 224 -1.11 25.08 -21.20
C ALA A 224 -0.49 25.87 -20.03
N GLY A 225 0.71 25.51 -19.60
CA GLY A 225 1.41 26.07 -18.44
C GLY A 225 1.14 25.35 -17.11
N ASP A 226 0.19 24.42 -17.06
CA ASP A 226 -0.11 23.69 -15.83
C ASP A 226 1.05 22.77 -15.38
N VAL A 227 1.26 22.72 -14.09
CA VAL A 227 1.92 21.58 -13.44
C VAL A 227 0.87 20.48 -13.29
N LEU A 228 1.18 19.28 -13.73
CA LEU A 228 0.31 18.11 -13.63
C LEU A 228 1.02 17.02 -12.84
N ILE A 229 0.39 16.51 -11.80
CA ILE A 229 0.85 15.30 -11.12
C ILE A 229 -0.03 14.12 -11.55
N LEU A 230 0.63 13.09 -12.05
CA LEU A 230 0.05 11.76 -12.25
C LEU A 230 0.60 10.85 -11.15
N SER A 231 -0.22 10.60 -10.13
CA SER A 231 0.05 9.69 -9.02
C SER A 231 -0.72 8.40 -9.30
N MET A 232 -0.04 7.40 -9.84
CA MET A 232 -0.68 6.19 -10.33
C MET A 232 -0.21 4.96 -9.57
N GLY A 233 -1.15 4.07 -9.29
CA GLY A 233 -0.88 2.80 -8.63
C GLY A 233 -1.44 1.60 -9.39
N ALA A 234 -0.84 0.44 -9.14
CA ALA A 234 -1.35 -0.83 -9.62
C ALA A 234 -1.17 -1.93 -8.57
N SER A 235 -2.06 -2.95 -8.61
CA SER A 235 -2.04 -4.08 -7.70
C SER A 235 -1.98 -5.39 -8.48
N VAL A 236 -1.04 -6.25 -8.08
CA VAL A 236 -0.94 -7.63 -8.61
C VAL A 236 -0.94 -8.61 -7.44
N GLY A 237 -1.86 -9.56 -7.44
CA GLY A 237 -2.00 -10.50 -6.33
C GLY A 237 -2.32 -9.85 -4.98
N GLY A 238 -2.90 -8.65 -4.98
CA GLY A 238 -3.16 -7.84 -3.79
C GLY A 238 -2.01 -6.90 -3.40
N TYR A 239 -0.79 -7.11 -3.90
CA TYR A 239 0.39 -6.27 -3.61
C TYR A 239 0.43 -5.03 -4.49
N ARG A 240 0.76 -3.90 -3.89
CA ARG A 240 0.60 -2.57 -4.48
C ARG A 240 1.91 -1.84 -4.67
N CYS A 241 2.06 -1.23 -5.85
CA CYS A 241 3.10 -0.26 -6.13
C CYS A 241 2.50 1.04 -6.64
N GLU A 242 3.20 2.13 -6.39
CA GLU A 242 2.89 3.44 -6.95
C GLU A 242 4.06 3.97 -7.77
N SER A 243 3.73 4.73 -8.80
CA SER A 243 4.64 5.51 -9.62
C SER A 243 4.01 6.89 -9.81
N GLU A 244 4.74 7.94 -9.40
CA GLU A 244 4.25 9.31 -9.56
C GLU A 244 5.24 10.16 -10.30
N ARG A 245 4.71 11.01 -11.18
CA ARG A 245 5.53 11.99 -11.91
C ARG A 245 4.83 13.32 -11.99
N THR A 246 5.65 14.36 -11.88
CA THR A 246 5.25 15.73 -12.16
C THR A 246 5.56 16.05 -13.61
N PHE A 247 4.55 16.39 -14.36
CA PHE A 247 4.63 16.84 -15.75
C PHE A 247 4.41 18.36 -15.83
N ILE A 248 4.92 18.99 -16.90
CA ILE A 248 4.60 20.34 -17.26
C ILE A 248 3.92 20.34 -18.63
N VAL A 249 2.80 21.00 -18.74
CA VAL A 249 2.04 21.11 -19.99
C VAL A 249 2.50 22.34 -20.75
N GLY A 250 3.23 22.15 -21.84
CA GLY A 250 3.92 23.22 -22.58
C GLY A 250 5.31 23.51 -22.03
N GLU A 251 5.87 24.65 -22.43
CA GLU A 251 7.24 25.04 -22.04
C GLU A 251 7.29 25.45 -20.57
N PRO A 252 8.14 24.80 -19.73
CA PRO A 252 8.27 25.12 -18.32
C PRO A 252 8.80 26.54 -18.09
N THR A 253 8.16 27.28 -17.20
CA THR A 253 8.70 28.55 -16.71
C THR A 253 9.98 28.36 -15.89
N ARG A 254 10.78 29.42 -15.70
CA ARG A 254 11.96 29.37 -14.85
C ARG A 254 11.62 28.88 -13.43
N ARG A 255 10.53 29.36 -12.84
CA ARG A 255 10.12 28.97 -11.48
C ARG A 255 9.71 27.49 -11.40
N GLN A 256 9.05 26.97 -12.41
CA GLN A 256 8.69 25.54 -12.48
C GLN A 256 9.97 24.67 -12.57
N ARG A 257 10.96 25.07 -13.37
CA ARG A 257 12.23 24.35 -13.48
C ARG A 257 12.99 24.33 -12.13
N GLU A 258 13.05 25.48 -11.43
CA GLU A 258 13.71 25.59 -10.12
C GLU A 258 13.04 24.65 -9.08
N LEU A 259 11.72 24.68 -8.95
CA LEU A 259 10.99 23.82 -7.99
C LEU A 259 11.06 22.34 -8.35
N PHE A 260 10.96 22.01 -9.62
CA PHE A 260 11.11 20.64 -10.11
C PHE A 260 12.50 20.08 -9.76
N GLN A 261 13.56 20.87 -10.00
CA GLN A 261 14.93 20.45 -9.72
C GLN A 261 15.16 20.18 -8.23
N VAL A 262 14.67 21.05 -7.34
CA VAL A 262 14.81 20.83 -5.88
C VAL A 262 14.03 19.57 -5.44
N MET A 263 12.82 19.36 -5.95
CA MET A 263 12.02 18.16 -5.65
C MET A 263 12.75 16.90 -6.15
N ALA A 264 13.26 16.89 -7.38
CA ALA A 264 13.97 15.75 -7.95
C ALA A 264 15.26 15.44 -7.18
N GLU A 265 16.02 16.46 -6.78
CA GLU A 265 17.21 16.31 -5.94
C GLU A 265 16.84 15.73 -4.56
N ALA A 266 15.78 16.22 -3.93
CA ALA A 266 15.30 15.70 -2.65
C ALA A 266 14.94 14.20 -2.74
N GLN A 267 14.25 13.79 -3.81
CA GLN A 267 13.91 12.38 -4.04
C GLN A 267 15.16 11.54 -4.26
N GLU A 268 16.13 12.02 -5.02
CA GLU A 268 17.37 11.30 -5.30
C GLU A 268 18.19 11.10 -4.01
N VAL A 269 18.39 12.18 -3.22
CA VAL A 269 19.12 12.13 -1.93
C VAL A 269 18.42 11.18 -0.96
N GLY A 270 17.09 11.28 -0.85
CA GLY A 270 16.30 10.39 -0.01
C GLY A 270 16.40 8.92 -0.45
N SER A 271 16.25 8.65 -1.75
CA SER A 271 16.36 7.29 -2.29
C SER A 271 17.76 6.69 -2.09
N GLN A 272 18.81 7.47 -2.22
CA GLN A 272 20.19 7.03 -1.96
C GLN A 272 20.47 6.77 -0.47
N ALA A 273 19.71 7.40 0.42
CA ALA A 273 19.81 7.17 1.85
C ALA A 273 19.12 5.86 2.31
N LEU A 274 18.23 5.29 1.51
CA LEU A 274 17.55 4.04 1.80
C LEU A 274 18.51 2.85 1.72
N ARG A 275 18.95 2.37 2.88
CA ARG A 275 19.85 1.19 2.99
C ARG A 275 19.72 0.51 4.34
N PRO A 276 20.05 -0.78 4.48
CA PRO A 276 20.00 -1.49 5.75
C PRO A 276 20.77 -0.78 6.86
N GLY A 277 20.22 -0.79 8.07
CA GLY A 277 20.81 -0.18 9.28
C GLY A 277 20.61 1.31 9.42
N VAL A 278 20.04 2.01 8.43
CA VAL A 278 19.69 3.44 8.55
C VAL A 278 18.27 3.55 9.12
N ARG A 279 18.07 4.47 10.07
CA ARG A 279 16.73 4.69 10.64
C ARG A 279 15.85 5.50 9.68
N CYS A 280 14.56 5.21 9.70
CA CYS A 280 13.56 5.89 8.87
C CYS A 280 13.57 7.41 9.06
N CYS A 281 13.70 7.90 10.32
CA CYS A 281 13.81 9.32 10.62
C CYS A 281 15.05 9.97 9.98
N ASP A 282 16.19 9.28 9.96
CA ASP A 282 17.44 9.82 9.40
C ASP A 282 17.35 9.94 7.86
N VAL A 283 16.66 9.00 7.21
CA VAL A 283 16.37 9.07 5.77
C VAL A 283 15.47 10.27 5.46
N ASN A 284 14.37 10.40 6.22
CA ASN A 284 13.44 11.51 6.08
C ASN A 284 14.13 12.86 6.25
N GLU A 285 14.97 12.99 7.27
CA GLU A 285 15.71 14.23 7.55
C GLU A 285 16.63 14.60 6.38
N ARG A 286 17.43 13.65 5.88
CA ARG A 286 18.34 13.89 4.74
C ARG A 286 17.60 14.36 3.51
N CYS A 287 16.47 13.72 3.20
CA CYS A 287 15.62 14.07 2.08
C CYS A 287 15.04 15.49 2.21
N LEU A 288 14.38 15.79 3.33
CA LEU A 288 13.69 17.06 3.52
C LEU A 288 14.67 18.23 3.72
N ASN A 289 15.90 17.97 4.16
CA ASN A 289 16.92 19.01 4.28
C ASN A 289 17.34 19.60 2.92
N VAL A 290 17.19 18.89 1.81
CA VAL A 290 17.39 19.46 0.47
C VAL A 290 16.36 20.56 0.22
N ILE A 291 15.09 20.31 0.52
CA ILE A 291 14.00 21.28 0.35
C ILE A 291 14.16 22.46 1.31
N ARG A 292 14.54 22.21 2.58
CA ARG A 292 14.83 23.23 3.60
C ARG A 292 16.00 24.10 3.17
N GLY A 293 17.09 23.50 2.69
CA GLY A 293 18.29 24.21 2.22
C GLY A 293 18.03 25.14 1.02
N ALA A 294 17.01 24.83 0.22
CA ALA A 294 16.54 25.68 -0.86
C ALA A 294 15.59 26.81 -0.38
N GLY A 295 15.33 26.95 0.92
CA GLY A 295 14.42 27.94 1.49
C GLY A 295 12.92 27.66 1.22
N LEU A 296 12.58 26.40 0.99
CA LEU A 296 11.22 25.97 0.63
C LEU A 296 10.51 25.21 1.75
N GLU A 297 10.99 25.27 2.99
CA GLU A 297 10.46 24.55 4.15
C GLU A 297 8.95 24.74 4.35
N ASN A 298 8.42 25.94 4.14
CA ASN A 298 6.99 26.24 4.28
C ASN A 298 6.10 25.51 3.26
N TYR A 299 6.70 24.90 2.26
CA TYR A 299 6.00 24.16 1.21
C TYR A 299 6.09 22.64 1.36
N ILE A 300 6.75 22.13 2.41
CA ILE A 300 6.72 20.72 2.82
C ILE A 300 5.40 20.47 3.54
N LYS A 301 4.67 19.43 3.13
CA LYS A 301 3.37 19.09 3.73
C LYS A 301 3.27 17.67 4.26
N HIS A 302 4.25 16.82 3.99
CA HIS A 302 4.27 15.45 4.45
C HIS A 302 5.71 14.90 4.53
N ARG A 303 5.84 13.75 5.13
CA ARG A 303 7.05 12.94 5.22
C ARG A 303 7.57 12.50 3.85
N MET A 304 8.79 11.92 3.85
CA MET A 304 9.40 11.42 2.62
C MET A 304 8.68 10.19 2.03
N GLY A 305 8.10 9.30 2.86
CA GLY A 305 7.51 8.07 2.36
C GLY A 305 6.96 7.14 3.45
N HIS A 306 6.60 5.94 3.04
CA HIS A 306 5.98 4.92 3.88
C HIS A 306 6.25 3.52 3.31
N GLY A 307 5.99 2.47 4.10
CA GLY A 307 5.99 1.09 3.65
C GLY A 307 4.91 0.81 2.61
N LYS A 308 5.16 -0.17 1.77
CA LYS A 308 4.25 -0.67 0.72
C LYS A 308 4.19 -2.19 0.76
N GLY A 309 3.02 -2.73 0.43
CA GLY A 309 2.80 -4.17 0.37
C GLY A 309 1.36 -4.49 -0.03
N LEU A 310 0.63 -5.15 0.86
CA LEU A 310 -0.80 -5.39 0.69
C LEU A 310 -1.66 -4.13 0.91
N GLU A 311 -1.13 -3.15 1.64
CA GLU A 311 -1.77 -1.85 1.83
C GLU A 311 -1.09 -0.77 1.00
N GLU A 312 -1.82 0.31 0.71
CA GLU A 312 -1.26 1.50 0.07
C GLU A 312 -0.23 2.16 0.98
N HIS A 313 -0.53 2.23 2.27
CA HIS A 313 0.34 2.75 3.31
C HIS A 313 0.41 1.73 4.44
N GLU A 314 1.60 1.20 4.70
CA GLU A 314 1.89 0.33 5.84
C GLU A 314 3.25 0.71 6.47
N PRO A 315 3.57 0.25 7.67
CA PRO A 315 4.92 0.45 8.24
C PRO A 315 6.04 -0.12 7.33
N PRO A 316 7.27 0.43 7.45
CA PRO A 316 7.69 1.54 8.30
C PRO A 316 7.31 2.90 7.72
N TRP A 317 7.33 3.93 8.57
CA TRP A 317 7.06 5.30 8.15
C TRP A 317 8.38 6.05 7.96
N ILE A 318 8.68 6.52 6.74
CA ILE A 318 9.89 7.32 6.50
C ILE A 318 9.58 8.75 6.96
N GLU A 319 9.59 8.96 8.28
CA GLU A 319 9.19 10.21 8.93
C GLU A 319 9.98 10.44 10.23
N GLU A 320 9.90 11.65 10.84
CA GLU A 320 10.79 12.08 11.93
C GLU A 320 10.60 11.29 13.25
N GLY A 321 9.44 10.71 13.50
CA GLY A 321 9.15 9.96 14.73
C GLY A 321 9.45 8.46 14.63
N ASP A 322 9.70 7.92 13.43
CA ASP A 322 9.93 6.48 13.24
C ASP A 322 11.43 6.15 13.37
N LEU A 323 11.77 5.47 14.47
CA LEU A 323 13.12 5.01 14.78
C LEU A 323 13.45 3.63 14.19
N THR A 324 12.54 3.03 13.41
CA THR A 324 12.74 1.73 12.77
C THR A 324 13.98 1.75 11.90
N GLU A 325 14.88 0.81 12.13
CA GLU A 325 16.03 0.59 11.25
C GLU A 325 15.57 -0.17 10.01
N LEU A 326 15.91 0.36 8.84
CA LEU A 326 15.65 -0.31 7.57
C LEU A 326 16.39 -1.65 7.50
N ARG A 327 15.70 -2.67 6.99
CA ARG A 327 16.24 -4.02 6.79
C ARG A 327 16.01 -4.48 5.36
N GLU A 328 16.89 -5.35 4.89
CA GLU A 328 16.71 -6.02 3.60
C GLU A 328 15.34 -6.72 3.54
N GLY A 329 14.67 -6.62 2.39
CA GLY A 329 13.30 -7.12 2.20
C GLY A 329 12.20 -6.13 2.53
N MET A 330 12.48 -5.00 3.20
CA MET A 330 11.50 -3.92 3.34
C MET A 330 11.22 -3.25 2.00
N VAL A 331 9.96 -2.84 1.79
CA VAL A 331 9.56 -2.09 0.61
C VAL A 331 8.94 -0.78 1.04
N VAL A 332 9.41 0.33 0.47
CA VAL A 332 9.00 1.69 0.86
C VAL A 332 8.76 2.58 -0.36
N SER A 333 7.95 3.62 -0.20
CA SER A 333 7.88 4.73 -1.16
C SER A 333 8.98 5.75 -0.92
N SER A 334 9.33 6.51 -1.96
CA SER A 334 10.18 7.70 -1.90
C SER A 334 9.49 8.81 -2.67
N GLU A 335 8.82 9.71 -1.94
CA GLU A 335 7.83 10.64 -2.51
C GLU A 335 7.89 12.07 -1.92
N PRO A 336 9.07 12.70 -1.74
CA PRO A 336 9.09 14.06 -1.23
C PRO A 336 8.35 15.01 -2.16
N GLY A 337 7.65 16.01 -1.57
CA GLY A 337 6.86 16.95 -2.35
C GLY A 337 7.04 18.41 -1.92
N ILE A 338 6.88 19.32 -2.88
CA ILE A 338 6.87 20.77 -2.70
C ILE A 338 5.53 21.30 -3.19
N TYR A 339 4.77 21.98 -2.34
CA TYR A 339 3.40 22.41 -2.65
C TYR A 339 3.24 23.89 -2.42
N VAL A 340 3.24 24.68 -3.51
CA VAL A 340 3.16 26.15 -3.49
C VAL A 340 1.72 26.58 -3.74
N PRO A 341 1.00 27.10 -2.71
CA PRO A 341 -0.39 27.53 -2.86
C PRO A 341 -0.55 28.56 -3.98
N GLY A 342 -1.58 28.38 -4.83
CA GLY A 342 -1.86 29.26 -5.97
C GLY A 342 -0.89 29.11 -7.14
N PHE A 343 0.06 28.18 -7.08
CA PHE A 343 1.04 27.97 -8.15
C PHE A 343 1.06 26.51 -8.65
N GLY A 344 1.28 25.53 -7.76
CA GLY A 344 1.31 24.11 -8.12
C GLY A 344 2.13 23.28 -7.16
N GLY A 345 2.04 21.95 -7.33
CA GLY A 345 2.76 20.95 -6.57
C GLY A 345 3.74 20.16 -7.43
N PHE A 346 4.83 19.74 -6.82
CA PHE A 346 5.89 18.95 -7.44
C PHE A 346 6.16 17.74 -6.55
N ARG A 347 5.92 16.53 -7.05
CA ARG A 347 6.20 15.26 -6.37
C ARG A 347 6.53 14.19 -7.40
N HIS A 348 7.60 13.46 -7.14
CA HIS A 348 7.83 12.14 -7.73
C HIS A 348 7.68 11.10 -6.66
N SER A 349 7.11 9.94 -6.98
CA SER A 349 7.16 8.75 -6.13
C SER A 349 7.66 7.55 -6.90
N ASP A 350 8.50 6.78 -6.21
CA ASP A 350 8.90 5.44 -6.62
C ASP A 350 8.70 4.47 -5.46
N THR A 351 8.41 3.20 -5.81
CA THR A 351 8.37 2.10 -4.85
C THR A 351 9.69 1.34 -4.89
N LEU A 352 10.39 1.26 -3.75
CA LEU A 352 11.74 0.71 -3.66
C LEU A 352 11.82 -0.47 -2.67
N LEU A 353 12.54 -1.52 -3.08
CA LEU A 353 12.94 -2.62 -2.22
C LEU A 353 14.29 -2.31 -1.60
N ILE A 354 14.40 -2.44 -0.27
CA ILE A 354 15.68 -2.39 0.43
C ILE A 354 16.45 -3.68 0.14
N VAL A 355 17.66 -3.54 -0.38
CA VAL A 355 18.58 -4.63 -0.71
C VAL A 355 19.89 -4.46 0.06
N THR A 356 20.77 -5.46 0.04
CA THR A 356 22.02 -5.50 0.84
C THR A 356 22.83 -4.21 0.76
N ASP A 357 22.96 -3.58 -0.41
CA ASP A 357 23.85 -2.42 -0.63
C ASP A 357 23.08 -1.10 -0.86
N GLY A 358 21.77 -1.04 -0.56
CA GLY A 358 20.97 0.16 -0.80
C GLY A 358 19.51 -0.13 -1.07
N ALA A 359 18.93 0.48 -2.13
CA ALA A 359 17.56 0.23 -2.53
C ALA A 359 17.45 0.05 -4.05
N ARG A 360 16.53 -0.81 -4.49
CA ARG A 360 16.24 -1.11 -5.90
C ARG A 360 14.79 -0.73 -6.21
N SER A 361 14.60 0.15 -7.17
CA SER A 361 13.25 0.58 -7.56
C SER A 361 12.52 -0.47 -8.39
N PHE A 362 11.23 -0.67 -8.08
CA PHE A 362 10.28 -1.42 -8.91
C PHE A 362 9.71 -0.56 -10.03
N THR A 363 9.67 0.77 -9.86
CA THR A 363 9.16 1.73 -10.82
C THR A 363 10.32 2.43 -11.52
N ARG A 364 10.22 2.59 -12.85
CA ARG A 364 11.33 3.06 -13.69
C ARG A 364 10.91 4.11 -14.72
N TYR A 365 9.73 4.71 -14.55
CA TYR A 365 9.29 5.79 -15.44
C TYR A 365 10.31 6.95 -15.40
N PRO A 366 10.60 7.61 -16.53
CA PRO A 366 11.55 8.72 -16.58
C PRO A 366 11.29 9.80 -15.53
N LYS A 367 12.39 10.44 -15.03
CA LYS A 367 12.34 11.45 -13.97
C LYS A 367 12.90 12.80 -14.39
N ARG A 368 13.59 12.89 -15.54
CA ARG A 368 14.16 14.16 -15.99
C ARG A 368 13.07 15.05 -16.54
N LEU A 369 13.16 16.36 -16.27
CA LEU A 369 12.17 17.33 -16.71
C LEU A 369 11.91 17.28 -18.22
N GLU A 370 12.97 17.08 -19.01
CA GLU A 370 12.88 17.03 -20.48
C GLU A 370 11.98 15.89 -21.00
N ASP A 371 11.95 14.78 -20.26
CA ASP A 371 11.13 13.60 -20.58
C ASP A 371 9.66 13.78 -20.11
N LEU A 372 9.39 14.81 -19.27
CA LEU A 372 8.12 15.03 -18.59
C LEU A 372 7.39 16.30 -19.06
N ILE A 373 7.82 16.86 -20.18
CA ILE A 373 7.11 17.94 -20.85
C ILE A 373 6.03 17.34 -21.77
N ILE A 374 4.80 17.78 -21.61
CA ILE A 374 3.67 17.42 -22.47
C ILE A 374 3.46 18.57 -23.46
N PRO A 375 3.45 18.34 -24.78
CA PRO A 375 3.15 19.38 -25.74
C PRO A 375 1.78 20.02 -25.49
N ALA A 376 1.70 21.38 -25.59
CA ALA A 376 0.49 22.17 -25.36
C ALA A 376 -0.18 22.57 -26.69
#